data_939fc3c3e9a6dbfb03db3218f9a7adfd
#
_entry.id   939fc3c3e9a6dbfb03db3218f9a7adfd
#
_cell.length_a   1.000
_cell.length_b   1.000
_cell.length_c   1.000
_cell.angle_alpha   90.00
_cell.angle_beta   90.00
_cell.angle_gamma   90.00
#
_symmetry.space_group_name_H-M   'P 1'
#
loop_
_entity.id
_entity.type
_entity.pdbx_description
1 polymer ?
#
loop_
_entity_poly.entity_id
_entity_poly.type
_entity_poly.pdbx_seq_one_letter_code
_entity_poly.pdbx_strand_id
1 'polypeptide(L)'
;MTSLSKFNEDPSVHGILVQLPLPELEYYLEFYKRTLYVLQMTCKSFLVQHLDEEKILNLVSLEKDVDGFHPINMGNLSMRGREPLFVPCTPKGCLELLLRSGVEIVGKKAVVIGRSNIVGLPIALLLQRHHATVTIVHACTKNPERITCEADIVVTAAGVPSLIRSSWLKPGAVVIDVGTCPVEDPSAEYGYRLVGDVCYEEALSIASAVTPVPGGVGPMTIAMLLCNTLDSAKRLYGFT
;
A
#
# COMPACT_ATOMS: atom_id res chain seq x y z
N MET A 1 19.17 6.85 -12.24
CA MET A 1 18.69 6.59 -13.62
C MET A 1 19.51 5.50 -14.33
N THR A 2 20.82 5.55 -14.38
CA THR A 2 21.67 4.52 -15.04
C THR A 2 21.51 3.09 -14.51
N SER A 3 21.18 2.90 -13.22
CA SER A 3 20.99 1.56 -12.64
C SER A 3 19.65 0.93 -13.06
N LEU A 4 18.57 1.72 -13.09
CA LEU A 4 17.25 1.23 -13.54
C LEU A 4 17.27 0.81 -15.01
N SER A 5 17.92 1.60 -15.87
CA SER A 5 18.06 1.23 -17.29
C SER A 5 18.78 -0.10 -17.46
N LYS A 6 19.86 -0.33 -16.71
CA LYS A 6 20.57 -1.61 -16.72
C LYS A 6 19.68 -2.78 -16.27
N PHE A 7 18.90 -2.61 -15.19
CA PHE A 7 18.01 -3.65 -14.73
C PHE A 7 16.86 -3.92 -15.70
N ASN A 8 16.35 -2.89 -16.38
CA ASN A 8 15.34 -3.06 -17.42
C ASN A 8 15.85 -3.94 -18.59
N GLU A 9 17.11 -3.75 -18.98
CA GLU A 9 17.74 -4.43 -20.12
C GLU A 9 18.27 -5.83 -19.75
N ASP A 10 18.51 -6.11 -18.47
CA ASP A 10 19.09 -7.38 -18.01
C ASP A 10 18.04 -8.50 -18.03
N PRO A 11 18.19 -9.54 -18.87
CA PRO A 11 17.24 -10.64 -18.98
C PRO A 11 17.22 -11.55 -17.73
N SER A 12 18.21 -11.45 -16.85
CA SER A 12 18.23 -12.18 -15.57
C SER A 12 17.43 -11.50 -14.46
N VAL A 13 17.04 -10.24 -14.67
CA VAL A 13 16.21 -9.48 -13.71
C VAL A 13 14.74 -9.65 -14.06
N HIS A 14 13.98 -10.31 -13.19
CA HIS A 14 12.58 -10.65 -13.40
C HIS A 14 11.60 -9.65 -12.78
N GLY A 15 12.06 -8.82 -11.86
CA GLY A 15 11.24 -7.79 -11.22
C GLY A 15 12.10 -6.69 -10.62
N ILE A 16 11.56 -5.48 -10.60
CA ILE A 16 12.19 -4.30 -10.01
C ILE A 16 11.23 -3.71 -8.99
N LEU A 17 11.71 -3.53 -7.77
CA LEU A 17 11.02 -2.83 -6.70
C LEU A 17 11.76 -1.54 -6.41
N VAL A 18 11.01 -0.45 -6.34
CA VAL A 18 11.52 0.84 -5.87
C VAL A 18 10.96 1.11 -4.48
N GLN A 19 11.82 1.00 -3.46
CA GLN A 19 11.40 1.23 -2.08
C GLN A 19 11.01 2.68 -1.87
N LEU A 20 9.77 2.91 -1.50
CA LEU A 20 9.22 4.23 -1.15
C LEU A 20 9.13 4.40 0.38
N PRO A 21 9.16 5.64 0.89
CA PRO A 21 9.41 6.87 0.16
C PRO A 21 10.86 6.97 -0.31
N LEU A 22 11.10 7.70 -1.40
CA LEU A 22 12.47 8.01 -1.81
C LEU A 22 13.09 8.99 -0.79
N PRO A 23 14.39 8.86 -0.52
CA PRO A 23 15.03 9.66 0.50
C PRO A 23 14.94 11.15 0.21
N GLU A 24 14.28 11.88 1.09
CA GLU A 24 14.46 13.32 1.24
C GLU A 24 15.72 13.55 2.09
N LEU A 25 16.66 14.34 1.61
CA LEU A 25 17.99 14.49 2.23
C LEU A 25 17.94 14.94 3.70
N GLU A 26 16.92 15.67 4.13
CA GLU A 26 16.78 16.16 5.50
C GLU A 26 16.39 15.06 6.51
N TYR A 27 15.60 14.06 6.10
CA TYR A 27 15.17 12.97 6.96
C TYR A 27 16.30 11.97 7.26
N TYR A 28 17.25 11.81 6.34
CA TYR A 28 18.37 10.90 6.49
C TYR A 28 19.47 11.40 7.44
N LEU A 29 19.64 12.71 7.59
CA LEU A 29 20.67 13.24 8.48
C LEU A 29 20.39 12.97 9.97
N GLU A 30 19.13 12.86 10.36
CA GLU A 30 18.75 12.54 11.75
C GLU A 30 18.69 11.03 12.02
N PHE A 31 18.23 10.23 11.06
CA PHE A 31 18.13 8.78 11.19
C PHE A 31 19.51 8.08 11.09
N TYR A 32 20.40 8.56 10.24
CA TYR A 32 21.74 7.99 10.04
C TYR A 32 22.77 8.32 11.14
N LYS A 33 22.51 9.28 12.00
CA LYS A 33 23.34 9.49 13.19
C LYS A 33 23.31 8.33 14.18
N ARG A 34 22.36 7.40 14.04
CA ARG A 34 22.21 6.22 14.92
C ARG A 34 22.49 4.87 14.27
N THR A 35 22.61 4.74 12.95
CA THR A 35 22.84 3.44 12.31
C THR A 35 23.91 3.55 11.21
N LEU A 36 25.16 3.76 11.66
CA LEU A 36 26.32 3.69 10.79
C LEU A 36 26.70 2.21 10.64
N TYR A 37 26.36 1.61 9.52
CA TYR A 37 27.12 0.54 8.83
C TYR A 37 26.24 0.05 7.66
N VAL A 38 26.50 0.54 6.50
CA VAL A 38 26.57 -0.03 5.16
C VAL A 38 26.38 1.07 4.11
N LEU A 39 27.42 1.22 3.28
CA LEU A 39 27.57 2.06 2.08
C LEU A 39 27.88 3.55 2.30
N GLN A 40 29.16 3.77 2.65
CA GLN A 40 29.88 4.97 2.24
C GLN A 40 29.96 5.02 0.72
N MET A 41 29.03 5.69 0.07
CA MET A 41 29.26 6.27 -1.23
C MET A 41 29.32 7.78 -1.07
N THR A 42 30.55 8.28 -1.19
CA THR A 42 30.89 9.68 -1.30
C THR A 42 30.06 10.37 -2.36
N CYS A 43 29.11 11.18 -1.94
CA CYS A 43 28.53 12.22 -2.78
C CYS A 43 28.66 13.55 -2.05
N LYS A 44 29.81 14.20 -2.25
CA LYS A 44 29.98 15.62 -1.98
C LYS A 44 29.26 16.39 -3.07
N SER A 45 28.44 17.33 -2.63
CA SER A 45 27.80 18.39 -3.40
C SER A 45 26.81 17.95 -4.51
N PHE A 46 25.56 17.73 -4.11
CA PHE A 46 24.43 17.98 -5.00
C PHE A 46 23.35 18.78 -4.28
N LEU A 47 22.91 19.85 -4.92
CA LEU A 47 21.74 20.63 -4.56
C LEU A 47 20.57 19.70 -4.21
N VAL A 48 19.87 20.00 -3.14
CA VAL A 48 18.64 19.32 -2.71
C VAL A 48 17.62 19.43 -3.84
N GLN A 49 17.60 18.45 -4.70
CA GLN A 49 16.58 18.28 -5.71
C GLN A 49 15.62 17.25 -5.15
N HIS A 50 14.37 17.66 -4.87
CA HIS A 50 13.30 16.72 -4.56
C HIS A 50 13.28 15.66 -5.65
N LEU A 51 13.49 14.40 -5.29
CA LEU A 51 13.41 13.30 -6.24
C LEU A 51 11.93 13.15 -6.64
N ASP A 52 11.69 13.20 -7.94
CA ASP A 52 10.37 12.97 -8.51
C ASP A 52 10.10 11.47 -8.52
N GLU A 53 9.39 10.98 -7.47
CA GLU A 53 9.07 9.58 -7.29
C GLU A 53 8.28 9.02 -8.48
N GLU A 54 7.32 9.76 -8.99
CA GLU A 54 6.51 9.36 -10.14
C GLU A 54 7.37 9.15 -11.38
N LYS A 55 8.30 10.07 -11.61
CA LYS A 55 9.24 9.96 -12.73
C LYS A 55 10.18 8.76 -12.60
N ILE A 56 10.58 8.42 -11.38
CA ILE A 56 11.43 7.25 -11.13
C ILE A 56 10.64 5.96 -11.31
N LEU A 57 9.42 5.87 -10.77
CA LEU A 57 8.54 4.72 -10.95
C LEU A 57 8.23 4.47 -12.43
N ASN A 58 8.00 5.52 -13.20
CA ASN A 58 7.74 5.44 -14.64
C ASN A 58 8.95 4.98 -15.48
N LEU A 59 10.16 4.92 -14.90
CA LEU A 59 11.34 4.36 -15.56
C LEU A 59 11.44 2.83 -15.44
N VAL A 60 10.69 2.22 -14.56
CA VAL A 60 10.62 0.76 -14.47
C VAL A 60 9.83 0.24 -15.67
N SER A 61 10.37 -0.74 -16.40
CA SER A 61 9.66 -1.32 -17.54
C SER A 61 8.41 -2.06 -17.06
N LEU A 62 7.33 -1.99 -17.84
CA LEU A 62 6.04 -2.57 -17.50
C LEU A 62 6.12 -4.05 -17.13
N GLU A 63 6.96 -4.81 -17.85
CA GLU A 63 7.14 -6.24 -17.67
C GLU A 63 7.88 -6.61 -16.37
N LYS A 64 8.56 -5.63 -15.76
CA LYS A 64 9.34 -5.80 -14.52
C LYS A 64 8.77 -4.99 -13.34
N ASP A 65 7.65 -4.29 -13.54
CA ASP A 65 6.95 -3.49 -12.53
C ASP A 65 6.18 -4.40 -11.56
N VAL A 66 6.90 -5.19 -10.78
CA VAL A 66 6.27 -6.15 -9.85
C VAL A 66 5.53 -5.51 -8.69
N ASP A 67 5.74 -4.22 -8.43
CA ASP A 67 4.94 -3.42 -7.51
C ASP A 67 3.59 -3.01 -8.10
N GLY A 68 3.45 -3.00 -9.43
CA GLY A 68 2.22 -2.64 -10.13
C GLY A 68 1.92 -1.14 -10.18
N PHE A 69 2.94 -0.28 -10.02
CA PHE A 69 2.74 1.17 -9.97
C PHE A 69 2.79 1.87 -11.33
N HIS A 70 3.18 1.15 -12.37
CA HIS A 70 3.25 1.71 -13.72
C HIS A 70 1.87 2.20 -14.19
N PRO A 71 1.76 3.40 -14.79
CA PRO A 71 0.48 3.99 -15.19
C PRO A 71 -0.38 3.09 -16.09
N ILE A 72 0.24 2.24 -16.93
CA ILE A 72 -0.49 1.29 -17.79
C ILE A 72 -1.17 0.21 -16.91
N ASN A 73 -0.52 -0.28 -15.85
CA ASN A 73 -1.13 -1.21 -14.92
C ASN A 73 -2.34 -0.57 -14.24
N MET A 74 -2.21 0.65 -13.76
CA MET A 74 -3.31 1.40 -13.15
C MET A 74 -4.43 1.71 -14.13
N GLY A 75 -4.09 2.09 -15.37
CA GLY A 75 -5.07 2.30 -16.44
C GLY A 75 -5.88 1.04 -16.76
N ASN A 76 -5.20 -0.11 -16.89
CA ASN A 76 -5.87 -1.39 -17.12
C ASN A 76 -6.72 -1.80 -15.91
N LEU A 77 -6.23 -1.59 -14.68
CA LEU A 77 -6.97 -1.87 -13.45
C LEU A 77 -8.29 -1.08 -13.39
N SER A 78 -8.30 0.17 -13.86
CA SER A 78 -9.48 1.05 -13.85
C SER A 78 -10.52 0.69 -14.90
N MET A 79 -10.13 -0.04 -15.97
CA MET A 79 -10.99 -0.33 -17.10
C MET A 79 -11.60 -1.74 -17.01
N ARG A 80 -12.91 -1.82 -17.14
CA ARG A 80 -13.59 -3.12 -17.19
C ARG A 80 -13.18 -3.91 -18.43
N GLY A 81 -12.91 -5.21 -18.24
CA GLY A 81 -12.51 -6.11 -19.34
C GLY A 81 -11.05 -5.99 -19.75
N ARG A 82 -10.24 -5.18 -19.05
CA ARG A 82 -8.79 -5.15 -19.19
C ARG A 82 -8.14 -5.70 -17.93
N GLU A 83 -7.04 -6.44 -18.12
CA GLU A 83 -6.26 -6.96 -16.99
C GLU A 83 -4.92 -6.22 -16.92
N PRO A 84 -4.55 -5.70 -15.72
CA PRO A 84 -3.22 -5.19 -15.50
C PRO A 84 -2.21 -6.34 -15.56
N LEU A 85 -0.99 -6.06 -15.99
CA LEU A 85 0.08 -7.06 -15.97
C LEU A 85 0.45 -7.41 -14.52
N PHE A 86 0.46 -6.40 -13.67
CA PHE A 86 0.63 -6.54 -12.23
C PHE A 86 -0.38 -5.65 -11.50
N VAL A 87 -0.94 -6.19 -10.44
CA VAL A 87 -1.76 -5.45 -9.48
C VAL A 87 -0.86 -4.97 -8.35
N PRO A 88 -1.00 -3.72 -7.87
CA PRO A 88 -0.21 -3.24 -6.74
C PRO A 88 -0.27 -4.18 -5.53
N CYS A 89 0.90 -4.45 -4.93
CA CYS A 89 1.06 -5.53 -3.96
C CYS A 89 0.19 -5.34 -2.70
N THR A 90 0.22 -4.16 -2.08
CA THR A 90 -0.59 -3.89 -0.88
C THR A 90 -2.09 -3.97 -1.16
N PRO A 91 -2.64 -3.34 -2.20
CA PRO A 91 -4.05 -3.52 -2.59
C PRO A 91 -4.43 -4.97 -2.88
N LYS A 92 -3.58 -5.72 -3.58
CA LYS A 92 -3.78 -7.15 -3.84
C LYS A 92 -3.81 -7.94 -2.54
N GLY A 93 -2.92 -7.64 -1.59
CA GLY A 93 -2.88 -8.25 -0.27
C GLY A 93 -4.13 -7.95 0.56
N CYS A 94 -4.65 -6.72 0.52
CA CYS A 94 -5.91 -6.37 1.19
C CYS A 94 -7.09 -7.17 0.62
N LEU A 95 -7.16 -7.29 -0.69
CA LEU A 95 -8.21 -8.08 -1.35
C LEU A 95 -8.11 -9.56 -0.97
N GLU A 96 -6.90 -10.14 -0.98
CA GLU A 96 -6.66 -11.53 -0.57
C GLU A 96 -7.08 -11.79 0.89
N LEU A 97 -6.81 -10.84 1.80
CA LEU A 97 -7.28 -10.94 3.18
C LEU A 97 -8.81 -11.02 3.25
N LEU A 98 -9.51 -10.15 2.54
CA LEU A 98 -10.98 -10.19 2.50
C LEU A 98 -11.50 -11.52 1.97
N LEU A 99 -11.00 -11.96 0.81
CA LEU A 99 -11.46 -13.18 0.14
C LEU A 99 -11.17 -14.43 0.98
N ARG A 100 -9.96 -14.56 1.51
CA ARG A 100 -9.54 -15.72 2.32
C ARG A 100 -10.23 -15.77 3.69
N SER A 101 -10.65 -14.61 4.20
CA SER A 101 -11.47 -14.54 5.42
C SER A 101 -12.96 -14.79 5.15
N GLY A 102 -13.35 -15.11 3.93
CA GLY A 102 -14.75 -15.39 3.56
C GLY A 102 -15.65 -14.16 3.56
N VAL A 103 -15.08 -12.96 3.43
CA VAL A 103 -15.83 -11.72 3.39
C VAL A 103 -16.54 -11.60 2.05
N GLU A 104 -17.86 -11.49 2.07
CA GLU A 104 -18.65 -11.21 0.88
C GLU A 104 -18.44 -9.76 0.44
N ILE A 105 -17.97 -9.55 -0.79
CA ILE A 105 -17.69 -8.21 -1.34
C ILE A 105 -18.82 -7.75 -2.28
N VAL A 106 -19.42 -8.69 -2.98
CA VAL A 106 -20.47 -8.39 -4.00
C VAL A 106 -21.64 -7.66 -3.36
N GLY A 107 -21.98 -6.50 -3.90
CA GLY A 107 -23.12 -5.69 -3.44
C GLY A 107 -22.89 -4.95 -2.12
N LYS A 108 -21.73 -5.09 -1.47
CA LYS A 108 -21.42 -4.40 -0.23
C LYS A 108 -21.04 -2.94 -0.46
N LYS A 109 -21.30 -2.10 0.55
CA LYS A 109 -20.77 -0.74 0.63
C LYS A 109 -19.34 -0.80 1.17
N ALA A 110 -18.38 -0.34 0.39
CA ALA A 110 -16.99 -0.25 0.81
C ALA A 110 -16.55 1.23 0.89
N VAL A 111 -15.86 1.59 1.94
CA VAL A 111 -15.23 2.90 2.09
C VAL A 111 -13.72 2.74 2.14
N VAL A 112 -13.03 3.48 1.28
CA VAL A 112 -11.56 3.56 1.27
C VAL A 112 -11.16 4.93 1.78
N ILE A 113 -10.43 4.98 2.88
CA ILE A 113 -9.95 6.20 3.52
C ILE A 113 -8.50 6.43 3.10
N GLY A 114 -8.30 7.39 2.23
CA GLY A 114 -7.05 7.66 1.52
C GLY A 114 -7.19 7.48 0.02
N ARG A 115 -6.39 8.23 -0.74
CA ARG A 115 -6.47 8.24 -2.21
C ARG A 115 -5.10 8.24 -2.89
N SER A 116 -4.09 7.68 -2.23
CA SER A 116 -2.77 7.58 -2.83
C SER A 116 -2.80 6.71 -4.08
N ASN A 117 -1.96 7.01 -5.05
CA ASN A 117 -1.84 6.23 -6.29
C ASN A 117 -1.31 4.81 -6.05
N ILE A 118 -0.65 4.58 -4.91
CA ILE A 118 0.00 3.30 -4.59
C ILE A 118 -0.86 2.37 -3.72
N VAL A 119 -1.85 2.91 -2.98
CA VAL A 119 -2.71 2.09 -2.09
C VAL A 119 -4.18 2.45 -2.23
N GLY A 120 -4.58 3.70 -1.90
CA GLY A 120 -5.99 4.06 -1.76
C GLY A 120 -6.78 3.92 -3.06
N LEU A 121 -6.27 4.47 -4.15
CA LEU A 121 -6.92 4.37 -5.45
C LEU A 121 -6.96 2.92 -5.96
N PRO A 122 -5.86 2.15 -6.01
CA PRO A 122 -5.90 0.79 -6.53
C PRO A 122 -6.77 -0.16 -5.71
N ILE A 123 -6.85 -0.05 -4.38
CA ILE A 123 -7.77 -0.89 -3.60
C ILE A 123 -9.23 -0.54 -3.88
N ALA A 124 -9.55 0.74 -4.08
CA ALA A 124 -10.90 1.15 -4.46
C ALA A 124 -11.31 0.55 -5.82
N LEU A 125 -10.40 0.55 -6.80
CA LEU A 125 -10.62 -0.07 -8.10
C LEU A 125 -10.78 -1.59 -8.00
N LEU A 126 -9.98 -2.27 -7.17
CA LEU A 126 -10.11 -3.71 -6.93
C LEU A 126 -11.47 -4.06 -6.32
N LEU A 127 -11.90 -3.35 -5.27
CA LEU A 127 -13.19 -3.57 -4.65
C LEU A 127 -14.35 -3.32 -5.63
N GLN A 128 -14.24 -2.28 -6.48
CA GLN A 128 -15.19 -2.01 -7.54
C GLN A 128 -15.24 -3.16 -8.57
N ARG A 129 -14.08 -3.71 -8.97
CA ARG A 129 -14.01 -4.88 -9.86
C ARG A 129 -14.66 -6.12 -9.26
N HIS A 130 -14.62 -6.24 -7.92
CA HIS A 130 -15.31 -7.28 -7.16
C HIS A 130 -16.75 -6.92 -6.81
N HIS A 131 -17.35 -5.97 -7.53
CA HIS A 131 -18.75 -5.59 -7.45
C HIS A 131 -19.19 -4.94 -6.12
N ALA A 132 -18.28 -4.34 -5.37
CA ALA A 132 -18.65 -3.45 -4.27
C ALA A 132 -19.09 -2.08 -4.80
N THR A 133 -19.93 -1.39 -4.03
CA THR A 133 -20.17 0.06 -4.19
C THR A 133 -19.11 0.78 -3.36
N VAL A 134 -18.21 1.50 -4.02
CA VAL A 134 -17.03 2.06 -3.35
C VAL A 134 -17.14 3.57 -3.24
N THR A 135 -16.87 4.08 -2.05
CA THR A 135 -16.69 5.50 -1.76
C THR A 135 -15.26 5.76 -1.30
N ILE A 136 -14.59 6.75 -1.89
CA ILE A 136 -13.26 7.20 -1.46
C ILE A 136 -13.43 8.43 -0.58
N VAL A 137 -12.83 8.39 0.62
CA VAL A 137 -12.82 9.45 1.61
C VAL A 137 -11.38 9.95 1.76
N HIS A 138 -11.18 11.25 1.88
CA HIS A 138 -9.86 11.86 1.98
C HIS A 138 -9.90 13.16 2.80
N ALA A 139 -8.76 13.80 3.04
CA ALA A 139 -8.62 14.98 3.91
C ALA A 139 -9.58 16.15 3.57
N CYS A 140 -10.04 16.26 2.32
CA CYS A 140 -11.00 17.29 1.90
C CYS A 140 -12.47 16.82 1.97
N THR A 141 -12.74 15.58 2.38
CA THR A 141 -14.11 15.08 2.51
C THR A 141 -14.79 15.69 3.73
N LYS A 142 -15.98 16.22 3.55
CA LYS A 142 -16.77 16.79 4.66
C LYS A 142 -17.49 15.65 5.40
N ASN A 143 -17.42 15.68 6.73
CA ASN A 143 -18.06 14.69 7.61
C ASN A 143 -17.77 13.23 7.19
N PRO A 144 -16.48 12.85 7.05
CA PRO A 144 -16.09 11.54 6.56
C PRO A 144 -16.63 10.41 7.45
N GLU A 145 -16.79 10.65 8.75
CA GLU A 145 -17.34 9.70 9.72
C GLU A 145 -18.76 9.26 9.35
N ARG A 146 -19.60 10.17 8.82
CA ARG A 146 -20.97 9.86 8.41
C ARG A 146 -21.05 8.96 7.19
N ILE A 147 -20.05 9.04 6.34
CA ILE A 147 -19.94 8.19 5.15
C ILE A 147 -19.44 6.81 5.58
N THR A 148 -18.43 6.80 6.45
CA THR A 148 -17.74 5.58 6.85
C THR A 148 -18.61 4.68 7.73
N CYS A 149 -19.46 5.27 8.61
CA CYS A 149 -20.34 4.49 9.49
C CYS A 149 -21.46 3.71 8.77
N GLU A 150 -21.61 3.89 7.45
CA GLU A 150 -22.54 3.09 6.64
C GLU A 150 -21.85 1.91 5.92
N ALA A 151 -20.52 1.82 5.98
CA ALA A 151 -19.76 0.85 5.21
C ALA A 151 -19.77 -0.55 5.84
N ASP A 152 -19.95 -1.55 5.01
CA ASP A 152 -19.78 -2.96 5.38
C ASP A 152 -18.29 -3.33 5.42
N ILE A 153 -17.49 -2.70 4.54
CA ILE A 153 -16.05 -2.89 4.44
C ILE A 153 -15.38 -1.52 4.52
N VAL A 154 -14.43 -1.38 5.44
CA VAL A 154 -13.61 -0.16 5.58
C VAL A 154 -12.15 -0.53 5.33
N VAL A 155 -11.52 0.16 4.38
CA VAL A 155 -10.07 0.06 4.16
C VAL A 155 -9.45 1.41 4.45
N THR A 156 -8.52 1.47 5.39
CA THR A 156 -7.88 2.74 5.77
C THR A 156 -6.41 2.77 5.35
N ALA A 157 -6.03 3.82 4.65
CA ALA A 157 -4.69 4.11 4.15
C ALA A 157 -4.43 5.64 4.21
N ALA A 158 -4.74 6.24 5.36
CA ALA A 158 -4.62 7.69 5.59
C ALA A 158 -3.23 8.08 6.13
N GLY A 159 -2.52 7.16 6.78
CA GLY A 159 -1.23 7.43 7.42
C GLY A 159 -1.37 8.33 8.66
N VAL A 160 -2.51 8.28 9.36
CA VAL A 160 -2.79 9.09 10.54
C VAL A 160 -3.12 8.17 11.72
N PRO A 161 -2.28 8.13 12.76
CA PRO A 161 -2.45 7.22 13.89
C PRO A 161 -3.82 7.34 14.56
N SER A 162 -4.53 6.21 14.73
CA SER A 162 -5.80 6.12 15.48
C SER A 162 -6.87 7.13 15.03
N LEU A 163 -6.87 7.51 13.76
CA LEU A 163 -7.86 8.41 13.16
C LEU A 163 -9.27 7.82 13.23
N ILE A 164 -9.39 6.51 12.96
CA ILE A 164 -10.67 5.82 12.85
C ILE A 164 -11.07 5.30 14.23
N ARG A 165 -12.10 5.90 14.78
CA ARG A 165 -12.68 5.55 16.09
C ARG A 165 -13.88 4.63 15.89
N SER A 166 -14.34 4.00 16.97
CA SER A 166 -15.53 3.16 16.94
C SER A 166 -16.76 3.85 16.36
N SER A 167 -16.91 5.16 16.60
CA SER A 167 -18.01 5.98 16.05
C SER A 167 -18.01 6.12 14.52
N TRP A 168 -16.90 5.80 13.86
CA TRP A 168 -16.79 5.79 12.40
C TRP A 168 -17.21 4.45 11.78
N LEU A 169 -17.38 3.42 12.60
CA LEU A 169 -17.59 2.05 12.12
C LEU A 169 -19.05 1.63 12.25
N LYS A 170 -19.57 0.98 11.25
CA LYS A 170 -20.84 0.27 11.31
C LYS A 170 -20.66 -0.98 12.18
N PRO A 171 -21.60 -1.29 13.10
CA PRO A 171 -21.58 -2.56 13.81
C PRO A 171 -21.51 -3.75 12.85
N GLY A 172 -20.53 -4.64 13.06
CA GLY A 172 -20.27 -5.79 12.20
C GLY A 172 -19.47 -5.50 10.93
N ALA A 173 -18.96 -4.27 10.73
CA ALA A 173 -18.09 -3.96 9.61
C ALA A 173 -16.79 -4.78 9.62
N VAL A 174 -16.23 -5.02 8.45
CA VAL A 174 -14.88 -5.57 8.28
C VAL A 174 -13.91 -4.43 8.04
N VAL A 175 -12.80 -4.39 8.78
CA VAL A 175 -11.85 -3.30 8.74
C VAL A 175 -10.46 -3.80 8.34
N ILE A 176 -9.93 -3.25 7.26
CA ILE A 176 -8.55 -3.48 6.79
C ILE A 176 -7.75 -2.21 7.06
N ASP A 177 -6.83 -2.27 8.01
CA ASP A 177 -5.95 -1.18 8.37
C ASP A 177 -4.60 -1.32 7.66
N VAL A 178 -4.35 -0.46 6.68
CA VAL A 178 -3.08 -0.39 5.93
C VAL A 178 -2.11 0.59 6.58
N GLY A 179 -2.60 1.44 7.47
CA GLY A 179 -1.80 2.43 8.18
C GLY A 179 -0.62 1.78 8.92
N THR A 180 0.54 2.41 8.84
CA THR A 180 1.73 1.99 9.57
C THR A 180 2.47 3.24 10.01
N CYS A 181 2.11 3.72 11.20
CA CYS A 181 2.61 4.98 11.75
C CYS A 181 3.53 4.71 12.94
N PRO A 182 4.77 5.21 12.95
CA PRO A 182 5.61 5.16 14.14
C PRO A 182 5.08 6.16 15.18
N VAL A 183 4.87 5.69 16.39
CA VAL A 183 4.48 6.50 17.54
C VAL A 183 5.53 6.33 18.63
N GLU A 184 5.99 7.42 19.23
CA GLU A 184 6.97 7.37 20.31
C GLU A 184 6.51 6.44 21.43
N ASP A 185 7.40 5.53 21.83
CA ASP A 185 7.20 4.62 22.94
C ASP A 185 8.57 4.37 23.60
N PRO A 186 8.88 5.11 24.67
CA PRO A 186 10.16 4.96 25.36
C PRO A 186 10.38 3.54 25.95
N SER A 187 9.33 2.74 26.11
CA SER A 187 9.42 1.37 26.60
C SER A 187 9.76 0.35 25.52
N ALA A 188 9.63 0.73 24.25
CA ALA A 188 9.94 -0.12 23.12
C ALA A 188 11.45 -0.16 22.84
N GLU A 189 11.95 -1.28 22.33
CA GLU A 189 13.38 -1.51 22.04
C GLU A 189 14.00 -0.42 21.14
N TYR A 190 13.19 0.11 20.18
CA TYR A 190 13.62 1.15 19.24
C TYR A 190 13.12 2.56 19.60
N GLY A 191 12.52 2.74 20.80
CA GLY A 191 11.95 4.03 21.22
C GLY A 191 10.64 4.40 20.52
N TYR A 192 10.08 3.54 19.71
CA TYR A 192 8.77 3.72 19.05
C TYR A 192 8.06 2.38 18.86
N ARG A 193 6.75 2.43 18.69
CA ARG A 193 5.93 1.32 18.24
C ARG A 193 5.15 1.69 16.99
N LEU A 194 4.81 0.68 16.18
CA LEU A 194 3.96 0.87 15.00
C LEU A 194 2.50 0.76 15.41
N VAL A 195 1.69 1.71 14.93
CA VAL A 195 0.24 1.70 15.09
C VAL A 195 -0.43 1.94 13.74
N GLY A 196 -1.66 1.49 13.61
CA GLY A 196 -2.46 1.72 12.41
C GLY A 196 -3.21 3.06 12.44
N ASP A 197 -3.98 3.28 11.38
CA ASP A 197 -4.92 4.39 11.29
C ASP A 197 -6.16 4.17 12.17
N VAL A 198 -6.42 2.92 12.57
CA VAL A 198 -7.59 2.52 13.37
C VAL A 198 -7.23 2.51 14.85
N CYS A 199 -8.12 3.03 15.70
CA CYS A 199 -8.07 2.78 17.14
C CYS A 199 -8.48 1.31 17.36
N TYR A 200 -7.49 0.41 17.37
CA TYR A 200 -7.69 -1.04 17.32
C TYR A 200 -8.59 -1.57 18.44
N GLU A 201 -8.33 -1.15 19.68
CA GLU A 201 -9.09 -1.59 20.85
C GLU A 201 -10.58 -1.20 20.77
N GLU A 202 -10.86 0.00 20.24
CA GLU A 202 -12.25 0.43 20.04
C GLU A 202 -12.92 -0.38 18.91
N ALA A 203 -12.17 -0.60 17.81
CA ALA A 203 -12.69 -1.31 16.65
C ALA A 203 -13.04 -2.77 16.96
N LEU A 204 -12.26 -3.45 17.82
CA LEU A 204 -12.55 -4.82 18.28
C LEU A 204 -13.93 -4.97 18.93
N SER A 205 -14.45 -3.91 19.53
CA SER A 205 -15.74 -3.97 20.21
C SER A 205 -16.95 -3.85 19.27
N ILE A 206 -16.74 -3.40 18.02
CA ILE A 206 -17.85 -3.08 17.11
C ILE A 206 -17.74 -3.77 15.74
N ALA A 207 -16.52 -3.97 15.23
CA ALA A 207 -16.28 -4.62 13.95
C ALA A 207 -16.37 -6.15 14.07
N SER A 208 -16.73 -6.82 12.99
CA SER A 208 -16.70 -8.29 12.91
C SER A 208 -15.29 -8.84 12.69
N ALA A 209 -14.43 -8.05 12.04
CA ALA A 209 -13.02 -8.37 11.84
C ALA A 209 -12.20 -7.09 11.67
N VAL A 210 -11.01 -7.07 12.22
CA VAL A 210 -10.04 -5.96 12.09
C VAL A 210 -8.65 -6.54 11.91
N THR A 211 -7.90 -6.03 10.93
CA THR A 211 -6.48 -6.42 10.79
C THR A 211 -5.64 -5.74 11.87
N PRO A 212 -4.71 -6.45 12.53
CA PRO A 212 -3.78 -5.84 13.48
C PRO A 212 -2.68 -5.04 12.77
N VAL A 213 -2.12 -4.05 13.47
CA VAL A 213 -0.89 -3.35 13.05
C VAL A 213 0.09 -3.37 14.24
N PRO A 214 1.27 -3.95 14.06
CA PRO A 214 1.78 -4.71 12.90
C PRO A 214 1.19 -6.12 12.79
N GLY A 215 1.46 -6.78 11.66
CA GLY A 215 1.15 -8.21 11.47
C GLY A 215 -0.07 -8.50 10.59
N GLY A 216 -0.84 -7.49 10.18
CA GLY A 216 -1.98 -7.64 9.28
C GLY A 216 -1.58 -7.55 7.79
N VAL A 217 -1.68 -6.36 7.21
CA VAL A 217 -1.49 -6.12 5.77
C VAL A 217 -0.03 -6.25 5.32
N GLY A 218 0.94 -5.84 6.16
CA GLY A 218 2.37 -5.84 5.80
C GLY A 218 2.87 -7.20 5.26
N PRO A 219 2.70 -8.32 6.00
CA PRO A 219 3.10 -9.64 5.53
C PRO A 219 2.43 -10.05 4.21
N MET A 220 1.18 -9.65 3.99
CA MET A 220 0.47 -9.91 2.74
C MET A 220 1.04 -9.11 1.57
N THR A 221 1.47 -7.88 1.80
CA THR A 221 2.17 -7.08 0.77
C THR A 221 3.41 -7.82 0.28
N ILE A 222 4.23 -8.36 1.19
CA ILE A 222 5.42 -9.15 0.83
C ILE A 222 5.03 -10.41 0.06
N ALA A 223 4.02 -11.15 0.51
CA ALA A 223 3.54 -12.32 -0.19
C ALA A 223 3.10 -12.01 -1.63
N MET A 224 2.38 -10.90 -1.84
CA MET A 224 1.93 -10.49 -3.16
C MET A 224 3.08 -10.02 -4.06
N LEU A 225 4.10 -9.39 -3.49
CA LEU A 225 5.31 -9.05 -4.22
C LEU A 225 6.02 -10.30 -4.75
N LEU A 226 6.16 -11.32 -3.90
CA LEU A 226 6.73 -12.61 -4.31
C LEU A 226 5.88 -13.28 -5.40
N CYS A 227 4.54 -13.24 -5.29
CA CYS A 227 3.64 -13.74 -6.33
C CYS A 227 3.85 -12.99 -7.65
N ASN A 228 3.84 -11.66 -7.64
CA ASN A 228 4.04 -10.87 -8.85
C ASN A 228 5.43 -11.14 -9.48
N THR A 229 6.47 -11.29 -8.66
CA THR A 229 7.83 -11.61 -9.14
C THR A 229 7.87 -13.00 -9.78
N LEU A 230 7.22 -13.98 -9.16
CA LEU A 230 7.10 -15.34 -9.73
C LEU A 230 6.33 -15.32 -11.04
N ASP A 231 5.22 -14.59 -11.12
CA ASP A 231 4.41 -14.45 -12.32
C ASP A 231 5.18 -13.77 -13.45
N SER A 232 6.04 -12.80 -13.11
CA SER A 232 6.96 -12.17 -14.07
C SER A 232 7.95 -13.19 -14.63
N ALA A 233 8.60 -13.96 -13.76
CA ALA A 233 9.53 -15.00 -14.16
C ALA A 233 8.85 -16.07 -15.06
N LYS A 234 7.67 -16.55 -14.67
CA LYS A 234 6.91 -17.51 -15.46
C LYS A 234 6.62 -17.01 -16.87
N ARG A 235 6.18 -15.74 -17.02
CA ARG A 235 5.91 -15.15 -18.34
C ARG A 235 7.16 -15.12 -19.19
N LEU A 236 8.30 -14.74 -18.62
CA LEU A 236 9.57 -14.67 -19.36
C LEU A 236 10.00 -16.05 -19.90
N TYR A 237 9.79 -17.11 -19.11
CA TYR A 237 10.14 -18.48 -19.51
C TYR A 237 9.01 -19.25 -20.23
N GLY A 238 7.88 -18.58 -20.52
CA GLY A 238 6.76 -19.20 -21.23
C GLY A 238 5.99 -20.24 -20.41
N PHE A 239 6.07 -20.21 -19.08
CA PHE A 239 5.24 -21.02 -18.20
C PHE A 239 3.92 -20.27 -17.96
N THR A 240 2.83 -20.77 -18.52
CA THR A 240 1.47 -20.26 -18.29
C THR A 240 0.77 -21.01 -17.16
#